data_b6b49c7e3b2ef1e51abf9b034856fd91
#
_entry.id   b6b49c7e3b2ef1e51abf9b034856fd91
#
_cell.length_a   1.000
_cell.length_b   1.000
_cell.length_c   1.000
_cell.angle_alpha   90.00
_cell.angle_beta   90.00
_cell.angle_gamma   90.00
#
_symmetry.space_group_name_H-M   'P 1'
#
loop_
_entity.id
_entity.type
_entity.pdbx_description
1 polymer ?
#
loop_
_entity_poly.entity_id
_entity_poly.type
_entity_poly.pdbx_seq_one_letter_code
_entity_poly.pdbx_strand_id
1 'polypeptide(L)'
;EADFSDEEGIRVAELEEMFAEMGGYEAESDAAALLSGLGIKEDKHHQLMGELSGKEKVRVMLAKALFGNPDNLLLDEPTNDLDLDTVQWLEQYLSEFEHTVLVVSHDRHFLDCVCTHTVDIDFGKVTMFAGNYSFWYQSSQLALRQAQNQKAKAEEKKKELEEFIRRFSANVAKSKQTTSRKKMLEKLNVEEIKPSTRKYPGIIFQMDREPGNQILEVEGLKAVNEDGTVLFDNVSFTVEKGDKVVFLSRDPRAMTALFEII
;
A
#
# COMPACT_ATOMS: atom_id res chain seq x y z
N GLU A 1 -21.03 53.31 -13.31
CA GLU A 1 -20.35 53.49 -12.02
C GLU A 1 -21.39 53.25 -10.96
N ALA A 2 -21.33 52.09 -10.28
CA ALA A 2 -22.17 51.81 -9.13
C ALA A 2 -21.59 52.60 -7.95
N ASP A 3 -22.39 53.54 -7.41
CA ASP A 3 -22.07 54.25 -6.17
C ASP A 3 -22.16 53.22 -5.02
N PHE A 4 -21.02 52.66 -4.61
CA PHE A 4 -20.96 51.80 -3.44
C PHE A 4 -21.17 52.66 -2.18
N SER A 5 -22.02 52.21 -1.29
CA SER A 5 -22.09 52.77 0.05
C SER A 5 -20.79 52.50 0.81
N ASP A 6 -20.43 53.35 1.77
CA ASP A 6 -19.22 53.12 2.58
C ASP A 6 -19.19 51.76 3.24
N GLU A 7 -20.34 51.20 3.64
CA GLU A 7 -20.47 49.84 4.20
C GLU A 7 -20.18 48.74 3.17
N GLU A 8 -20.61 48.89 1.94
CA GLU A 8 -20.32 47.96 0.84
C GLU A 8 -18.83 48.01 0.46
N GLY A 9 -18.22 49.18 0.48
CA GLY A 9 -16.78 49.35 0.26
C GLY A 9 -15.93 48.60 1.32
N ILE A 10 -16.30 48.74 2.60
CA ILE A 10 -15.63 47.97 3.69
C ILE A 10 -15.81 46.48 3.49
N ARG A 11 -17.01 46.03 3.14
CA ARG A 11 -17.28 44.61 2.93
C ARG A 11 -16.52 44.02 1.76
N VAL A 12 -16.34 44.77 0.67
CA VAL A 12 -15.51 44.36 -0.48
C VAL A 12 -14.06 44.21 -0.06
N ALA A 13 -13.51 45.18 0.70
CA ALA A 13 -12.13 45.10 1.18
C ALA A 13 -11.89 43.88 2.11
N GLU A 14 -12.82 43.62 3.04
CA GLU A 14 -12.76 42.41 3.87
C GLU A 14 -12.78 41.10 3.05
N LEU A 15 -13.63 41.04 2.01
CA LEU A 15 -13.71 39.84 1.14
C LEU A 15 -12.46 39.68 0.27
N GLU A 16 -11.88 40.80 -0.21
CA GLU A 16 -10.62 40.77 -0.97
C GLU A 16 -9.44 40.30 -0.09
N GLU A 17 -9.39 40.78 1.17
CA GLU A 17 -8.39 40.32 2.13
C GLU A 17 -8.54 38.84 2.41
N MET A 18 -9.72 38.33 2.73
CA MET A 18 -10.00 36.92 2.91
C MET A 18 -9.68 36.10 1.66
N PHE A 19 -10.00 36.57 0.48
CA PHE A 19 -9.69 35.90 -0.79
C PHE A 19 -8.20 35.81 -1.03
N ALA A 20 -7.43 36.86 -0.71
CA ALA A 20 -5.97 36.85 -0.79
C ALA A 20 -5.35 35.92 0.22
N GLU A 21 -5.82 35.95 1.50
CA GLU A 21 -5.33 35.06 2.55
C GLU A 21 -5.56 33.56 2.22
N MET A 22 -6.66 33.24 1.55
CA MET A 22 -6.95 31.88 1.09
C MET A 22 -6.21 31.47 -0.20
N GLY A 23 -5.30 32.30 -0.72
CA GLY A 23 -4.59 32.06 -1.99
C GLY A 23 -5.49 32.13 -3.23
N GLY A 24 -6.60 32.86 -3.15
CA GLY A 24 -7.62 32.89 -4.21
C GLY A 24 -7.09 33.35 -5.57
N TYR A 25 -6.11 34.24 -5.60
CA TYR A 25 -5.48 34.72 -6.84
C TYR A 25 -4.64 33.63 -7.56
N GLU A 26 -4.10 32.65 -6.82
CA GLU A 26 -3.27 31.58 -7.34
C GLU A 26 -4.06 30.29 -7.55
N ALA A 27 -5.30 30.23 -7.07
CA ALA A 27 -6.13 29.03 -7.03
C ALA A 27 -6.28 28.32 -8.39
N GLU A 28 -6.42 29.08 -9.49
CA GLU A 28 -6.54 28.51 -10.83
C GLU A 28 -5.21 27.89 -11.30
N SER A 29 -4.10 28.56 -11.00
CA SER A 29 -2.74 28.06 -11.30
C SER A 29 -2.43 26.79 -10.51
N ASP A 30 -2.76 26.77 -9.22
CA ASP A 30 -2.54 25.62 -8.33
C ASP A 30 -3.39 24.42 -8.76
N ALA A 31 -4.64 24.67 -9.11
CA ALA A 31 -5.51 23.63 -9.65
C ALA A 31 -4.96 23.04 -10.96
N ALA A 32 -4.46 23.89 -11.86
CA ALA A 32 -3.86 23.46 -13.12
C ALA A 32 -2.57 22.66 -12.89
N ALA A 33 -1.73 23.05 -11.93
CA ALA A 33 -0.51 22.33 -11.56
C ALA A 33 -0.83 20.93 -11.00
N LEU A 34 -1.81 20.81 -10.09
CA LEU A 34 -2.27 19.54 -9.55
C LEU A 34 -2.85 18.62 -10.64
N LEU A 35 -3.70 19.15 -11.52
CA LEU A 35 -4.27 18.38 -12.62
C LEU A 35 -3.19 17.86 -13.58
N SER A 36 -2.24 18.73 -13.95
CA SER A 36 -1.11 18.35 -14.82
C SER A 36 -0.22 17.30 -14.18
N GLY A 37 0.11 17.44 -12.89
CA GLY A 37 0.88 16.47 -12.12
C GLY A 37 0.20 15.10 -12.04
N LEU A 38 -1.12 15.09 -11.93
CA LEU A 38 -1.94 13.87 -11.97
C LEU A 38 -2.22 13.36 -13.40
N GLY A 39 -1.53 13.89 -14.41
CA GLY A 39 -1.59 13.42 -15.79
C GLY A 39 -2.85 13.80 -16.56
N ILE A 40 -3.58 14.82 -16.10
CA ILE A 40 -4.68 15.45 -16.87
C ILE A 40 -4.07 16.53 -17.77
N LYS A 41 -4.21 16.35 -19.08
CA LYS A 41 -3.66 17.29 -20.06
C LYS A 41 -4.37 18.64 -20.00
N GLU A 42 -3.64 19.73 -20.31
CA GLU A 42 -4.16 21.11 -20.26
C GLU A 42 -5.40 21.34 -21.10
N ASP A 43 -5.52 20.68 -22.26
CA ASP A 43 -6.69 20.76 -23.14
C ASP A 43 -7.98 20.22 -22.49
N LYS A 44 -7.84 19.46 -21.39
CA LYS A 44 -8.97 18.89 -20.63
C LYS A 44 -9.32 19.65 -19.35
N HIS A 45 -8.50 20.62 -18.92
CA HIS A 45 -8.73 21.34 -17.66
C HIS A 45 -10.07 22.07 -17.60
N HIS A 46 -10.60 22.51 -18.75
CA HIS A 46 -11.88 23.20 -18.85
C HIS A 46 -13.03 22.33 -19.35
N GLN A 47 -12.81 21.01 -19.53
CA GLN A 47 -13.86 20.08 -19.93
C GLN A 47 -14.81 19.77 -18.77
N LEU A 48 -16.06 19.47 -19.11
CA LEU A 48 -17.02 19.04 -18.11
C LEU A 48 -16.66 17.64 -17.57
N MET A 49 -16.87 17.41 -16.28
CA MET A 49 -16.64 16.11 -15.65
C MET A 49 -17.36 14.95 -16.36
N GLY A 50 -18.51 15.23 -16.99
CA GLY A 50 -19.26 14.23 -17.75
C GLY A 50 -18.49 13.67 -18.96
N GLU A 51 -17.64 14.48 -19.57
CA GLU A 51 -16.89 14.18 -20.80
C GLU A 51 -15.59 13.42 -20.53
N LEU A 52 -15.11 13.44 -19.29
CA LEU A 52 -13.89 12.74 -18.88
C LEU A 52 -14.11 11.24 -18.75
N SER A 53 -13.08 10.47 -19.04
CA SER A 53 -13.06 9.02 -18.80
C SER A 53 -13.12 8.69 -17.29
N GLY A 54 -13.50 7.47 -16.94
CA GLY A 54 -13.58 7.04 -15.53
C GLY A 54 -12.27 7.25 -14.77
N LYS A 55 -11.13 6.94 -15.38
CA LYS A 55 -9.79 7.15 -14.79
C LYS A 55 -9.45 8.61 -14.60
N GLU A 56 -9.76 9.46 -15.57
CA GLU A 56 -9.54 10.91 -15.45
C GLU A 56 -10.41 11.51 -14.35
N LYS A 57 -11.65 11.06 -14.19
CA LYS A 57 -12.53 11.48 -13.07
C LYS A 57 -11.90 11.20 -11.71
N VAL A 58 -11.33 10.00 -11.53
CA VAL A 58 -10.62 9.64 -10.28
C VAL A 58 -9.45 10.58 -10.02
N ARG A 59 -8.63 10.88 -11.03
CA ARG A 59 -7.50 11.81 -10.93
C ARG A 59 -7.95 13.23 -10.57
N VAL A 60 -9.03 13.71 -11.19
CA VAL A 60 -9.61 15.03 -10.84
C VAL A 60 -10.14 15.05 -9.41
N MET A 61 -10.77 13.98 -8.94
CA MET A 61 -11.20 13.89 -7.54
C MET A 61 -10.03 13.87 -6.56
N LEU A 62 -8.92 13.24 -6.94
CA LEU A 62 -7.68 13.28 -6.15
C LEU A 62 -7.09 14.70 -6.14
N ALA A 63 -7.00 15.38 -7.31
CA ALA A 63 -6.60 16.79 -7.38
C ALA A 63 -7.43 17.68 -6.45
N LYS A 64 -8.75 17.49 -6.46
CA LYS A 64 -9.67 18.20 -5.55
C LYS A 64 -9.36 17.95 -4.07
N ALA A 65 -8.98 16.72 -3.70
CA ALA A 65 -8.63 16.40 -2.31
C ALA A 65 -7.31 17.04 -1.88
N LEU A 66 -6.36 17.21 -2.80
CA LEU A 66 -5.06 17.84 -2.55
C LEU A 66 -5.11 19.38 -2.60
N PHE A 67 -6.12 19.93 -3.27
CA PHE A 67 -6.25 21.36 -3.48
C PHE A 67 -6.45 22.14 -2.17
N GLY A 68 -5.79 23.29 -2.05
CA GLY A 68 -5.91 24.16 -0.89
C GLY A 68 -5.10 23.73 0.32
N ASN A 69 -4.16 22.79 0.15
CA ASN A 69 -3.23 22.34 1.19
C ASN A 69 -3.93 21.98 2.53
N PRO A 70 -4.82 20.98 2.56
CA PRO A 70 -5.64 20.67 3.72
C PRO A 70 -4.80 20.23 4.93
N ASP A 71 -5.21 20.60 6.15
CA ASP A 71 -4.54 20.21 7.40
C ASP A 71 -4.50 18.69 7.61
N ASN A 72 -5.51 17.97 7.11
CA ASN A 72 -5.63 16.51 7.19
C ASN A 72 -6.10 15.95 5.86
N LEU A 73 -5.30 15.05 5.32
CA LEU A 73 -5.56 14.34 4.07
C LEU A 73 -5.81 12.87 4.34
N LEU A 74 -6.96 12.37 3.88
CA LEU A 74 -7.38 10.97 4.05
C LEU A 74 -7.48 10.34 2.66
N LEU A 75 -6.62 9.36 2.38
CA LEU A 75 -6.52 8.69 1.08
C LEU A 75 -6.74 7.19 1.23
N ASP A 76 -7.69 6.66 0.48
CA ASP A 76 -7.95 5.22 0.41
C ASP A 76 -7.61 4.71 -0.99
N GLU A 77 -6.59 3.84 -1.07
CA GLU A 77 -6.04 3.27 -2.31
C GLU A 77 -5.76 4.31 -3.41
N PRO A 78 -5.02 5.41 -3.12
CA PRO A 78 -4.86 6.52 -4.06
C PRO A 78 -4.07 6.17 -5.32
N THR A 79 -3.31 5.07 -5.31
CA THR A 79 -2.50 4.60 -6.45
C THR A 79 -3.31 3.78 -7.46
N ASN A 80 -4.53 3.38 -7.12
CA ASN A 80 -5.38 2.62 -8.02
C ASN A 80 -5.70 3.42 -9.29
N ASP A 81 -5.65 2.77 -10.44
CA ASP A 81 -5.93 3.37 -11.76
C ASP A 81 -4.97 4.49 -12.20
N LEU A 82 -3.88 4.73 -11.47
CA LEU A 82 -2.81 5.62 -11.88
C LEU A 82 -1.75 4.87 -12.69
N ASP A 83 -1.10 5.57 -13.62
CA ASP A 83 0.11 5.08 -14.28
C ASP A 83 1.35 5.37 -13.40
N LEU A 84 2.46 4.74 -13.76
CA LEU A 84 3.70 4.82 -12.99
C LEU A 84 4.19 6.26 -12.82
N ASP A 85 4.12 7.07 -13.87
CA ASP A 85 4.58 8.47 -13.85
C ASP A 85 3.75 9.29 -12.85
N THR A 86 2.42 9.07 -12.85
CA THR A 86 1.48 9.73 -11.92
C THR A 86 1.68 9.26 -10.46
N VAL A 87 1.95 7.96 -10.25
CA VAL A 87 2.25 7.43 -8.91
C VAL A 87 3.53 8.06 -8.37
N GLN A 88 4.60 8.14 -9.17
CA GLN A 88 5.85 8.78 -8.75
C GLN A 88 5.68 10.27 -8.41
N TRP A 89 4.89 10.98 -9.20
CA TRP A 89 4.55 12.37 -8.88
C TRP A 89 3.80 12.48 -7.54
N LEU A 90 2.82 11.60 -7.30
CA LEU A 90 2.06 11.58 -6.05
C LEU A 90 2.94 11.23 -4.84
N GLU A 91 3.86 10.28 -4.98
CA GLU A 91 4.85 9.93 -3.96
C GLU A 91 5.69 11.16 -3.57
N GLN A 92 6.20 11.87 -4.56
CA GLN A 92 6.98 13.07 -4.31
C GLN A 92 6.14 14.16 -3.64
N TYR A 93 4.95 14.44 -4.16
CA TYR A 93 4.03 15.43 -3.61
C TYR A 93 3.71 15.15 -2.12
N LEU A 94 3.35 13.89 -1.80
CA LEU A 94 2.99 13.51 -0.43
C LEU A 94 4.20 13.42 0.51
N SER A 95 5.40 13.13 0.01
CA SER A 95 6.63 13.13 0.83
C SER A 95 7.04 14.54 1.28
N GLU A 96 6.67 15.57 0.50
CA GLU A 96 6.92 16.98 0.78
C GLU A 96 5.72 17.66 1.49
N PHE A 97 4.61 16.96 1.65
CA PHE A 97 3.39 17.51 2.26
C PHE A 97 3.59 17.77 3.76
N GLU A 98 3.39 19.02 4.18
CA GLU A 98 3.73 19.49 5.53
C GLU A 98 2.71 19.07 6.60
N HIS A 99 1.50 18.72 6.18
CA HIS A 99 0.40 18.41 7.09
C HIS A 99 0.20 16.89 7.27
N THR A 100 -0.86 16.50 7.99
CA THR A 100 -1.12 15.10 8.31
C THR A 100 -1.73 14.36 7.12
N VAL A 101 -1.08 13.26 6.72
CA VAL A 101 -1.61 12.33 5.72
C VAL A 101 -1.92 10.98 6.37
N LEU A 102 -3.15 10.51 6.20
CA LEU A 102 -3.56 9.16 6.54
C LEU A 102 -3.86 8.40 5.24
N VAL A 103 -3.06 7.38 4.96
CA VAL A 103 -3.13 6.62 3.72
C VAL A 103 -3.42 5.15 4.02
N VAL A 104 -4.32 4.56 3.22
CA VAL A 104 -4.52 3.11 3.12
C VAL A 104 -4.11 2.70 1.73
N SER A 105 -3.18 1.74 1.58
CA SER A 105 -2.76 1.23 0.28
C SER A 105 -2.24 -0.21 0.36
N HIS A 106 -2.36 -0.94 -0.74
CA HIS A 106 -1.72 -2.24 -0.97
C HIS A 106 -0.34 -2.11 -1.64
N ASP A 107 -0.01 -0.94 -2.14
CA ASP A 107 1.30 -0.66 -2.74
C ASP A 107 2.34 -0.41 -1.65
N ARG A 108 3.22 -1.40 -1.46
CA ARG A 108 4.26 -1.36 -0.44
C ARG A 108 5.32 -0.31 -0.73
N HIS A 109 5.65 -0.10 -2.01
CA HIS A 109 6.63 0.90 -2.42
C HIS A 109 6.11 2.30 -2.08
N PHE A 110 4.89 2.58 -2.46
CA PHE A 110 4.22 3.83 -2.14
C PHE A 110 4.19 4.11 -0.64
N LEU A 111 3.80 3.11 0.18
CA LEU A 111 3.81 3.25 1.65
C LEU A 111 5.22 3.49 2.21
N ASP A 112 6.25 2.87 1.62
CA ASP A 112 7.63 3.08 2.06
C ASP A 112 8.18 4.46 1.71
N CYS A 113 7.73 5.05 0.59
CA CYS A 113 8.13 6.38 0.16
C CYS A 113 7.43 7.51 0.95
N VAL A 114 6.14 7.32 1.27
CA VAL A 114 5.30 8.39 1.83
C VAL A 114 5.18 8.34 3.35
N CYS A 115 5.09 7.12 3.94
CA CYS A 115 4.70 6.97 5.33
C CYS A 115 5.88 7.00 6.30
N THR A 116 5.79 7.84 7.33
CA THR A 116 6.73 7.89 8.48
C THR A 116 6.30 6.96 9.62
N HIS A 117 5.04 6.58 9.67
CA HIS A 117 4.44 5.70 10.67
C HIS A 117 3.56 4.66 10.00
N THR A 118 3.52 3.46 10.57
CA THR A 118 2.64 2.37 10.12
C THR A 118 1.64 2.04 11.21
N VAL A 119 0.36 2.01 10.86
CA VAL A 119 -0.73 1.59 11.76
C VAL A 119 -1.15 0.18 11.39
N ASP A 120 -1.00 -0.73 12.34
CA ASP A 120 -1.37 -2.14 12.21
C ASP A 120 -2.70 -2.41 12.89
N ILE A 121 -3.67 -2.94 12.15
CA ILE A 121 -4.97 -3.34 12.66
C ILE A 121 -5.04 -4.87 12.57
N ASP A 122 -4.80 -5.55 13.70
CA ASP A 122 -4.88 -7.01 13.78
C ASP A 122 -5.39 -7.45 15.18
N PHE A 123 -5.98 -8.62 15.28
CA PHE A 123 -6.55 -9.16 16.53
C PHE A 123 -7.56 -8.24 17.25
N GLY A 124 -8.24 -7.34 16.52
CA GLY A 124 -9.15 -6.35 17.07
C GLY A 124 -8.45 -5.22 17.84
N LYS A 125 -7.17 -5.03 17.61
CA LYS A 125 -6.36 -3.96 18.19
C LYS A 125 -5.75 -3.10 17.10
N VAL A 126 -5.57 -1.83 17.42
CA VAL A 126 -4.86 -0.86 16.60
C VAL A 126 -3.52 -0.59 17.27
N THR A 127 -2.43 -0.79 16.54
CA THR A 127 -1.07 -0.55 17.05
C THR A 127 -0.31 0.33 16.07
N MET A 128 0.25 1.43 16.55
CA MET A 128 1.05 2.35 15.74
C MET A 128 2.53 2.08 15.96
N PHE A 129 3.27 2.03 14.86
CA PHE A 129 4.73 1.85 14.82
C PHE A 129 5.37 3.06 14.16
N ALA A 130 6.43 3.57 14.75
CA ALA A 130 7.29 4.55 14.10
C ALA A 130 8.16 3.83 13.05
N GLY A 131 8.09 4.29 11.81
CA GLY A 131 8.75 3.71 10.66
C GLY A 131 7.77 3.36 9.54
N ASN A 132 8.34 3.16 8.33
CA ASN A 132 7.59 2.81 7.14
C ASN A 132 7.13 1.35 7.13
N TYR A 133 6.45 0.93 6.05
CA TYR A 133 5.91 -0.42 5.94
C TYR A 133 6.98 -1.51 6.03
N SER A 134 8.11 -1.36 5.34
CA SER A 134 9.20 -2.34 5.34
C SER A 134 9.81 -2.52 6.73
N PHE A 135 10.02 -1.44 7.46
CA PHE A 135 10.51 -1.49 8.85
C PHE A 135 9.51 -2.22 9.76
N TRP A 136 8.23 -1.87 9.67
CA TRP A 136 7.17 -2.57 10.42
C TRP A 136 7.14 -4.05 10.09
N TYR A 137 7.19 -4.42 8.81
CA TYR A 137 7.14 -5.81 8.37
C TYR A 137 8.31 -6.63 8.94
N GLN A 138 9.55 -6.13 8.83
CA GLN A 138 10.72 -6.81 9.38
C GLN A 138 10.63 -6.95 10.90
N SER A 139 10.24 -5.89 11.61
CA SER A 139 10.07 -5.89 13.06
C SER A 139 8.98 -6.87 13.51
N SER A 140 7.86 -6.92 12.82
CA SER A 140 6.76 -7.84 13.11
C SER A 140 7.15 -9.31 12.89
N GLN A 141 7.91 -9.60 11.81
CA GLN A 141 8.43 -10.94 11.54
C GLN A 141 9.44 -11.39 12.61
N LEU A 142 10.31 -10.48 13.05
CA LEU A 142 11.26 -10.76 14.12
C LEU A 142 10.55 -11.05 15.44
N ALA A 143 9.57 -10.21 15.82
CA ALA A 143 8.76 -10.41 17.01
C ALA A 143 8.01 -11.75 16.99
N LEU A 144 7.42 -12.12 15.84
CA LEU A 144 6.75 -13.40 15.66
C LEU A 144 7.70 -14.58 15.85
N ARG A 145 8.89 -14.55 15.26
CA ARG A 145 9.93 -15.60 15.43
C ARG A 145 10.37 -15.71 16.89
N GLN A 146 10.57 -14.59 17.57
CA GLN A 146 10.93 -14.57 18.99
C GLN A 146 9.83 -15.19 19.85
N ALA A 147 8.56 -14.85 19.61
CA ALA A 147 7.41 -15.41 20.31
C ALA A 147 7.30 -16.93 20.07
N GLN A 148 7.49 -17.40 18.83
CA GLN A 148 7.50 -18.84 18.50
C GLN A 148 8.63 -19.58 19.24
N ASN A 149 9.85 -19.02 19.27
CA ASN A 149 10.98 -19.59 19.97
C ASN A 149 10.76 -19.64 21.50
N GLN A 150 10.16 -18.60 22.07
CA GLN A 150 9.81 -18.56 23.50
C GLN A 150 8.74 -19.61 23.82
N LYS A 151 7.72 -19.74 22.99
CA LYS A 151 6.69 -20.76 23.12
C LYS A 151 7.29 -22.18 23.07
N ALA A 152 8.13 -22.46 22.07
CA ALA A 152 8.78 -23.78 21.94
C ALA A 152 9.62 -24.13 23.18
N LYS A 153 10.42 -23.18 23.70
CA LYS A 153 11.19 -23.36 24.93
C LYS A 153 10.30 -23.56 26.17
N ALA A 154 9.18 -22.85 26.24
CA ALA A 154 8.23 -23.00 27.34
C ALA A 154 7.54 -24.39 27.30
N GLU A 155 7.15 -24.85 26.10
CA GLU A 155 6.57 -26.18 25.89
C GLU A 155 7.57 -27.32 26.23
N GLU A 156 8.84 -27.19 25.83
CA GLU A 156 9.89 -28.12 26.16
C GLU A 156 10.08 -28.20 27.69
N LYS A 157 10.20 -27.06 28.34
CA LYS A 157 10.32 -26.98 29.80
C LYS A 157 9.10 -27.51 30.51
N LYS A 158 7.91 -27.32 29.97
CA LYS A 158 6.67 -27.91 30.48
C LYS A 158 6.74 -29.44 30.45
N LYS A 159 7.13 -30.03 29.31
CA LYS A 159 7.30 -31.48 29.15
C LYS A 159 8.31 -32.05 30.14
N GLU A 160 9.48 -31.41 30.29
CA GLU A 160 10.49 -31.85 31.26
C GLU A 160 9.96 -31.86 32.70
N LEU A 161 9.23 -30.81 33.09
CA LEU A 161 8.64 -30.73 34.43
C LEU A 161 7.56 -31.79 34.63
N GLU A 162 6.68 -31.99 33.64
CA GLU A 162 5.64 -33.03 33.69
C GLU A 162 6.23 -34.47 33.78
N GLU A 163 7.26 -34.75 32.97
CA GLU A 163 7.95 -36.03 33.02
C GLU A 163 8.63 -36.27 34.37
N PHE A 164 9.29 -35.28 34.92
CA PHE A 164 9.89 -35.38 36.22
C PHE A 164 8.85 -35.61 37.31
N ILE A 165 7.76 -34.90 37.31
CA ILE A 165 6.65 -35.04 38.25
C ILE A 165 6.06 -36.46 38.12
N ARG A 166 5.82 -36.97 36.91
CA ARG A 166 5.31 -38.30 36.66
C ARG A 166 6.24 -39.38 37.20
N ARG A 167 7.56 -39.26 36.94
CA ARG A 167 8.57 -40.26 37.33
C ARG A 167 8.79 -40.34 38.84
N PHE A 168 8.66 -39.22 39.56
CA PHE A 168 9.01 -39.11 40.97
C PHE A 168 7.83 -38.79 41.89
N SER A 169 6.59 -38.84 41.44
CA SER A 169 5.38 -38.50 42.22
C SER A 169 5.20 -39.42 43.46
N ALA A 170 5.58 -40.69 43.37
CA ALA A 170 5.47 -41.66 44.47
C ALA A 170 6.73 -41.75 45.36
N ASN A 171 7.79 -40.98 45.09
CA ASN A 171 9.06 -41.11 45.81
C ASN A 171 9.10 -40.06 46.98
N VAL A 172 9.03 -40.58 48.20
CA VAL A 172 9.04 -39.79 49.44
C VAL A 172 10.31 -38.93 49.56
N ALA A 173 11.49 -39.46 49.22
CA ALA A 173 12.77 -38.74 49.31
C ALA A 173 12.84 -37.53 48.35
N LYS A 174 12.07 -37.54 47.26
CA LYS A 174 12.01 -36.44 46.28
C LYS A 174 10.75 -35.59 46.39
N SER A 175 9.93 -35.76 47.41
CA SER A 175 8.65 -35.05 47.62
C SER A 175 8.81 -33.51 47.54
N LYS A 176 9.82 -32.94 48.23
CA LYS A 176 10.09 -31.48 48.19
C LYS A 176 10.43 -31.00 46.80
N GLN A 177 11.22 -31.75 46.01
CA GLN A 177 11.58 -31.38 44.65
C GLN A 177 10.38 -31.47 43.70
N THR A 178 9.56 -32.49 43.86
CA THR A 178 8.31 -32.63 43.09
C THR A 178 7.32 -31.51 43.36
N THR A 179 7.16 -31.12 44.64
CA THR A 179 6.29 -29.98 45.01
C THR A 179 6.83 -28.64 44.44
N SER A 180 8.15 -28.42 44.50
CA SER A 180 8.75 -27.23 43.88
C SER A 180 8.53 -27.17 42.37
N ARG A 181 8.68 -28.31 41.69
CA ARG A 181 8.47 -28.37 40.22
C ARG A 181 6.99 -28.26 39.81
N LYS A 182 6.04 -28.71 40.63
CA LYS A 182 4.62 -28.47 40.45
C LYS A 182 4.32 -26.96 40.50
N LYS A 183 4.88 -26.27 41.50
CA LYS A 183 4.74 -24.80 41.60
C LYS A 183 5.40 -24.07 40.41
N MET A 184 6.50 -24.57 39.84
CA MET A 184 7.11 -24.05 38.63
C MET A 184 6.20 -24.25 37.40
N LEU A 185 5.58 -25.45 37.29
CA LEU A 185 4.64 -25.78 36.22
C LEU A 185 3.39 -24.86 36.26
N GLU A 186 2.84 -24.62 37.45
CA GLU A 186 1.71 -23.70 37.65
C GLU A 186 2.03 -22.25 37.28
N LYS A 187 3.29 -21.84 37.48
CA LYS A 187 3.76 -20.48 37.10
C LYS A 187 4.17 -20.36 35.65
N LEU A 188 4.33 -21.48 34.94
CA LEU A 188 4.74 -21.50 33.56
C LEU A 188 3.56 -21.12 32.66
N ASN A 189 3.47 -19.84 32.34
CA ASN A 189 2.44 -19.34 31.43
C ASN A 189 2.91 -19.60 29.99
N VAL A 190 2.29 -20.57 29.32
CA VAL A 190 2.50 -20.77 27.87
C VAL A 190 1.50 -19.86 27.18
N GLU A 191 1.95 -18.68 26.79
CA GLU A 191 1.12 -17.76 26.00
C GLU A 191 0.74 -18.42 24.67
N GLU A 192 -0.53 -18.51 24.40
CA GLU A 192 -1.03 -18.92 23.09
C GLU A 192 -0.77 -17.79 22.09
N ILE A 193 0.09 -18.04 21.13
CA ILE A 193 0.26 -17.17 19.98
C ILE A 193 -1.01 -17.28 19.14
N LYS A 194 -1.85 -16.28 19.18
CA LYS A 194 -3.03 -16.23 18.33
C LYS A 194 -2.58 -16.17 16.88
N PRO A 195 -3.14 -16.99 15.98
CA PRO A 195 -2.83 -16.89 14.57
C PRO A 195 -3.32 -15.54 14.05
N SER A 196 -2.50 -14.87 13.23
CA SER A 196 -2.91 -13.61 12.59
C SER A 196 -4.18 -13.83 11.77
N THR A 197 -5.06 -12.82 11.77
CA THR A 197 -6.26 -12.83 10.92
C THR A 197 -5.92 -12.67 9.45
N ARG A 198 -4.68 -12.27 9.13
CA ARG A 198 -4.16 -12.14 7.78
C ARG A 198 -3.89 -13.50 7.18
N LYS A 199 -4.72 -13.90 6.23
CA LYS A 199 -4.55 -15.13 5.46
C LYS A 199 -4.05 -14.77 4.07
N TYR A 200 -2.85 -15.21 3.73
CA TYR A 200 -2.35 -15.11 2.37
C TYR A 200 -2.87 -16.32 1.57
N PRO A 201 -3.62 -16.11 0.50
CA PRO A 201 -3.98 -17.22 -0.37
C PRO A 201 -2.71 -17.78 -1.01
N GLY A 202 -2.41 -19.03 -0.74
CA GLY A 202 -1.32 -19.75 -1.39
C GLY A 202 -1.80 -20.24 -2.76
N ILE A 203 -1.42 -19.55 -3.82
CA ILE A 203 -1.61 -20.04 -5.19
C ILE A 203 -0.38 -20.86 -5.55
N ILE A 204 -0.54 -22.17 -5.69
CA ILE A 204 0.53 -23.08 -6.08
C ILE A 204 0.27 -23.48 -7.52
N PHE A 205 1.11 -23.00 -8.43
CA PHE A 205 1.10 -23.43 -9.82
C PHE A 205 1.80 -24.79 -9.90
N GLN A 206 1.09 -25.80 -10.37
CA GLN A 206 1.65 -27.11 -10.66
C GLN A 206 1.81 -27.24 -12.17
N MET A 207 2.97 -27.71 -12.60
CA MET A 207 3.23 -28.00 -13.99
C MET A 207 2.68 -29.39 -14.34
N ASP A 208 1.93 -29.52 -15.42
CA ASP A 208 1.50 -30.82 -15.93
C ASP A 208 2.68 -31.61 -16.51
N ARG A 209 3.66 -30.89 -17.07
CA ARG A 209 4.90 -31.49 -17.54
C ARG A 209 6.05 -30.47 -17.37
N GLU A 210 7.27 -30.99 -17.25
CA GLU A 210 8.47 -30.17 -17.18
C GLU A 210 8.71 -29.45 -18.50
N PRO A 211 8.80 -28.08 -18.52
CA PRO A 211 9.03 -27.33 -19.73
C PRO A 211 10.48 -27.50 -20.20
N GLY A 212 10.69 -27.35 -21.52
CA GLY A 212 12.02 -27.24 -22.11
C GLY A 212 12.78 -26.00 -21.65
N ASN A 213 14.00 -25.80 -22.14
CA ASN A 213 14.81 -24.64 -21.78
C ASN A 213 14.26 -23.34 -22.41
N GLN A 214 13.76 -23.41 -23.64
CA GLN A 214 13.12 -22.31 -24.33
C GLN A 214 11.60 -22.43 -24.17
N ILE A 215 11.00 -21.43 -23.56
CA ILE A 215 9.56 -21.43 -23.22
C ILE A 215 8.75 -20.73 -24.29
N LEU A 216 9.23 -19.55 -24.71
CA LEU A 216 8.55 -18.69 -25.66
C LEU A 216 9.58 -17.91 -26.47
N GLU A 217 9.38 -17.85 -27.78
CA GLU A 217 10.13 -16.99 -28.69
C GLU A 217 9.13 -16.18 -29.52
N VAL A 218 9.28 -14.89 -29.48
CA VAL A 218 8.42 -13.91 -30.16
C VAL A 218 9.29 -13.08 -31.09
N GLU A 219 8.92 -13.01 -32.35
CA GLU A 219 9.65 -12.22 -33.36
C GLU A 219 8.69 -11.29 -34.09
N GLY A 220 9.05 -10.02 -34.18
CA GLY A 220 8.37 -9.02 -35.00
C GLY A 220 6.88 -8.83 -34.69
N LEU A 221 6.45 -9.05 -33.42
CA LEU A 221 5.06 -8.99 -33.03
C LEU A 221 4.51 -7.57 -33.21
N LYS A 222 3.32 -7.46 -33.79
CA LYS A 222 2.59 -6.21 -34.00
C LYS A 222 1.14 -6.37 -33.57
N ALA A 223 0.60 -5.38 -32.87
CA ALA A 223 -0.81 -5.29 -32.57
C ALA A 223 -1.38 -3.94 -33.00
N VAL A 224 -2.58 -4.00 -33.59
CA VAL A 224 -3.34 -2.84 -34.07
C VAL A 224 -4.74 -2.97 -33.49
N ASN A 225 -5.26 -1.88 -32.92
CA ASN A 225 -6.61 -1.84 -32.39
C ASN A 225 -7.66 -1.78 -33.51
N GLU A 226 -8.93 -2.00 -33.21
CA GLU A 226 -10.04 -1.93 -34.17
C GLU A 226 -10.18 -0.57 -34.88
N ASP A 227 -9.77 0.51 -34.24
CA ASP A 227 -9.73 1.87 -34.77
C ASP A 227 -8.55 2.17 -35.69
N GLY A 228 -7.65 1.19 -35.92
CA GLY A 228 -6.44 1.33 -36.71
C GLY A 228 -5.22 1.89 -35.95
N THR A 229 -5.36 2.16 -34.65
CA THR A 229 -4.24 2.63 -33.81
C THR A 229 -3.26 1.50 -33.57
N VAL A 230 -1.96 1.73 -33.85
CA VAL A 230 -0.89 0.78 -33.56
C VAL A 230 -0.62 0.79 -32.06
N LEU A 231 -0.84 -0.34 -31.39
CA LEU A 231 -0.58 -0.51 -29.96
C LEU A 231 0.89 -0.79 -29.69
N PHE A 232 1.50 -1.65 -30.48
CA PHE A 232 2.94 -1.89 -30.53
C PHE A 232 3.33 -2.47 -31.90
N ASP A 233 4.60 -2.31 -32.26
CA ASP A 233 5.14 -2.77 -33.55
C ASP A 233 6.56 -3.32 -33.36
N ASN A 234 6.87 -4.40 -34.05
CA ASN A 234 8.18 -5.05 -34.09
C ASN A 234 8.75 -5.44 -32.72
N VAL A 235 7.90 -5.99 -31.84
CA VAL A 235 8.30 -6.48 -30.51
C VAL A 235 8.86 -7.90 -30.64
N SER A 236 10.10 -8.10 -30.19
CA SER A 236 10.78 -9.41 -30.22
C SER A 236 11.41 -9.66 -28.83
N PHE A 237 11.22 -10.86 -28.30
CA PHE A 237 11.83 -11.30 -27.04
C PHE A 237 11.79 -12.82 -26.92
N THR A 238 12.65 -13.36 -26.06
CA THR A 238 12.70 -14.79 -25.73
C THR A 238 12.52 -14.95 -24.23
N VAL A 239 11.81 -16.00 -23.82
CA VAL A 239 11.64 -16.39 -22.42
C VAL A 239 12.22 -17.77 -22.22
N GLU A 240 13.16 -17.91 -21.31
CA GLU A 240 13.81 -19.16 -20.94
C GLU A 240 13.24 -19.75 -19.63
N LYS A 241 13.62 -20.99 -19.35
CA LYS A 241 13.20 -21.69 -18.13
C LYS A 241 13.71 -20.96 -16.89
N GLY A 242 12.80 -20.49 -16.05
CA GLY A 242 13.10 -19.80 -14.78
C GLY A 242 13.08 -18.29 -14.86
N ASP A 243 12.90 -17.72 -16.06
CA ASP A 243 12.76 -16.28 -16.23
C ASP A 243 11.53 -15.73 -15.51
N LYS A 244 11.66 -14.50 -15.03
CA LYS A 244 10.57 -13.70 -14.48
C LYS A 244 10.55 -12.41 -15.26
N VAL A 245 9.60 -12.31 -16.19
CA VAL A 245 9.51 -11.19 -17.13
C VAL A 245 8.43 -10.24 -16.69
N VAL A 246 8.72 -8.95 -16.64
CA VAL A 246 7.77 -7.88 -16.37
C VAL A 246 7.58 -7.06 -17.63
N PHE A 247 6.32 -6.89 -18.04
CA PHE A 247 5.96 -6.02 -19.15
C PHE A 247 5.42 -4.70 -18.58
N LEU A 248 5.91 -3.58 -19.10
CA LEU A 248 5.47 -2.24 -18.72
C LEU A 248 4.92 -1.52 -19.96
N SER A 249 3.77 -0.91 -19.84
CA SER A 249 3.16 -0.09 -20.88
C SER A 249 2.37 1.08 -20.26
N ARG A 250 2.38 2.22 -20.94
CA ARG A 250 1.49 3.35 -20.62
C ARG A 250 0.06 3.12 -21.12
N ASP A 251 -0.11 2.28 -22.13
CA ASP A 251 -1.44 1.90 -22.66
C ASP A 251 -1.82 0.48 -22.20
N PRO A 252 -2.81 0.33 -21.32
CA PRO A 252 -3.28 -0.97 -20.85
C PRO A 252 -3.75 -1.89 -22.00
N ARG A 253 -4.27 -1.31 -23.10
CA ARG A 253 -4.73 -2.08 -24.26
C ARG A 253 -3.59 -2.84 -24.93
N ALA A 254 -2.38 -2.25 -24.95
CA ALA A 254 -1.18 -2.90 -25.46
C ALA A 254 -0.84 -4.16 -24.67
N MET A 255 -1.00 -4.12 -23.33
CA MET A 255 -0.77 -5.27 -22.46
C MET A 255 -1.79 -6.37 -22.70
N THR A 256 -3.09 -6.00 -22.77
CA THR A 256 -4.16 -6.96 -23.08
C THR A 256 -3.90 -7.63 -24.42
N ALA A 257 -3.64 -6.85 -25.47
CA ALA A 257 -3.36 -7.39 -26.80
C ALA A 257 -2.13 -8.32 -26.83
N LEU A 258 -1.08 -7.99 -26.06
CA LEU A 258 0.12 -8.83 -25.97
C LEU A 258 -0.24 -10.21 -25.35
N PHE A 259 -0.97 -10.22 -24.23
CA PHE A 259 -1.33 -11.47 -23.54
C PHE A 259 -2.42 -12.28 -24.27
N GLU A 260 -3.22 -11.66 -25.13
CA GLU A 260 -4.18 -12.36 -25.97
C GLU A 260 -3.52 -13.06 -27.18
N ILE A 261 -2.37 -12.56 -27.64
CA ILE A 261 -1.63 -13.13 -28.76
C ILE A 261 -0.70 -14.27 -28.31
N ILE A 262 -0.09 -14.16 -27.13
CA ILE A 262 0.81 -15.16 -26.54
C ILE A 262 0.04 -16.33 -25.94
#